data_60479634e75eeb2bf02422a4be43cc34
#
_entry.id   60479634e75eeb2bf02422a4be43cc34
#
_cell.length_a   1.000
_cell.length_b   1.000
_cell.length_c   1.000
_cell.angle_alpha   90.00
_cell.angle_beta   90.00
_cell.angle_gamma   90.00
#
_symmetry.space_group_name_H-M   'P 1'
#
loop_
_entity.id
_entity.type
_entity.pdbx_description
1 polymer ?
#
loop_
_entity_poly.entity_id
_entity_poly.type
_entity_poly.pdbx_seq_one_letter_code
_entity_poly.pdbx_strand_id
1 'polypeptide(L)'
;YIQVRFYDKIDYKLLHIIEKLSFVSVDIVVRFCRLDETVLEKYKKIAYVYIYQSPIEEQKKRNNKIFYFKKNQTFECVGKITKHTFSMSASHVFLSFHYNSCLYKKLYVDTNGEIGNCPSTEKFGNISDLTADEICQLSGNTRFTKLWYITKDRIEVCKDCEFRYICTDCRCFITDEKNIYSKPKNCKYNPYQAEWEE
;
A
#
# COMPACT_ATOMS: atom_id res chain seq x y z
N TYR A 1 5.14 -9.09 -6.25
CA TYR A 1 3.84 -8.44 -6.22
C TYR A 1 3.96 -7.02 -6.73
N ILE A 2 3.12 -6.63 -7.68
CA ILE A 2 3.06 -5.28 -8.24
C ILE A 2 1.62 -4.76 -8.09
N GLN A 3 1.44 -3.52 -7.64
CA GLN A 3 0.17 -2.82 -7.74
C GLN A 3 0.29 -1.72 -8.79
N VAL A 4 -0.56 -1.76 -9.81
CA VAL A 4 -0.63 -0.75 -10.87
C VAL A 4 -1.88 0.09 -10.69
N ARG A 5 -1.73 1.42 -10.64
CA ARG A 5 -2.84 2.37 -10.54
C ARG A 5 -3.06 3.10 -11.83
N PHE A 6 -4.28 3.02 -12.35
CA PHE A 6 -4.74 3.79 -13.50
C PHE A 6 -5.69 4.88 -13.02
N TYR A 7 -5.35 6.12 -13.27
CA TYR A 7 -6.14 7.27 -12.81
C TYR A 7 -7.31 7.62 -13.74
N ASP A 8 -7.27 7.14 -14.98
CA ASP A 8 -8.30 7.37 -15.99
C ASP A 8 -8.85 6.04 -16.52
N LYS A 9 -8.12 5.37 -17.39
CA LYS A 9 -8.51 4.10 -18.03
C LYS A 9 -7.37 3.10 -17.98
N ILE A 10 -7.71 1.81 -18.06
CA ILE A 10 -6.71 0.73 -18.12
C ILE A 10 -5.95 0.81 -19.44
N ASP A 11 -4.61 0.82 -19.34
CA ASP A 11 -3.72 0.62 -20.48
C ASP A 11 -3.49 -0.87 -20.72
N TYR A 12 -4.20 -1.43 -21.68
CA TYR A 12 -4.07 -2.86 -22.04
C TYR A 12 -2.71 -3.21 -22.64
N LYS A 13 -1.97 -2.24 -23.23
CA LYS A 13 -0.61 -2.49 -23.72
C LYS A 13 0.31 -2.77 -22.54
N LEU A 14 0.20 -1.98 -21.47
CA LEU A 14 0.94 -2.22 -20.23
C LEU A 14 0.59 -3.59 -19.63
N LEU A 15 -0.69 -3.97 -19.58
CA LEU A 15 -1.10 -5.29 -19.09
C LEU A 15 -0.49 -6.43 -19.92
N HIS A 16 -0.39 -6.26 -21.24
CA HIS A 16 0.25 -7.25 -22.09
C HIS A 16 1.77 -7.38 -21.83
N ILE A 17 2.45 -6.29 -21.49
CA ILE A 17 3.85 -6.33 -21.07
C ILE A 17 3.98 -7.07 -19.74
N ILE A 18 3.14 -6.72 -18.76
CA ILE A 18 3.13 -7.34 -17.43
C ILE A 18 2.90 -8.85 -17.52
N GLU A 19 2.01 -9.31 -18.42
CA GLU A 19 1.72 -10.74 -18.59
C GLU A 19 2.96 -11.53 -19.04
N LYS A 20 3.92 -10.89 -19.69
CA LYS A 20 5.18 -11.51 -20.11
C LYS A 20 6.22 -11.61 -19.00
N LEU A 21 6.09 -10.83 -17.91
CA LEU A 21 7.04 -10.88 -16.80
C LEU A 21 6.94 -12.22 -16.07
N SER A 22 8.06 -12.79 -15.67
CA SER A 22 8.08 -14.01 -14.84
C SER A 22 7.82 -13.66 -13.37
N PHE A 23 7.16 -14.56 -12.63
CA PHE A 23 7.00 -14.52 -11.17
C PHE A 23 6.28 -13.27 -10.58
N VAL A 24 5.39 -12.65 -11.35
CA VAL A 24 4.68 -11.45 -10.90
C VAL A 24 3.19 -11.73 -10.68
N SER A 25 2.69 -11.36 -9.51
CA SER A 25 1.27 -11.20 -9.22
C SER A 25 0.94 -9.72 -9.23
N VAL A 26 -0.13 -9.31 -9.90
CA VAL A 26 -0.47 -7.91 -10.12
C VAL A 26 -1.87 -7.61 -9.60
N ASP A 27 -1.97 -6.53 -8.83
CA ASP A 27 -3.24 -5.90 -8.52
C ASP A 27 -3.43 -4.65 -9.37
N ILE A 28 -4.63 -4.47 -9.86
CA ILE A 28 -5.04 -3.28 -10.60
C ILE A 28 -5.91 -2.43 -9.71
N VAL A 29 -5.61 -1.15 -9.66
CA VAL A 29 -6.44 -0.13 -9.02
C VAL A 29 -6.84 0.87 -10.10
N VAL A 30 -8.13 1.04 -10.32
CA VAL A 30 -8.63 1.94 -11.37
C VAL A 30 -9.84 2.73 -10.89
N ARG A 31 -9.97 3.98 -11.36
CA ARG A 31 -11.19 4.75 -11.22
C ARG A 31 -12.29 4.09 -12.04
N PHE A 32 -13.55 4.17 -11.57
CA PHE A 32 -14.70 3.63 -12.29
C PHE A 32 -14.73 4.14 -13.73
N CYS A 33 -14.63 3.23 -14.65
CA CYS A 33 -14.73 3.46 -16.08
C CYS A 33 -15.49 2.29 -16.70
N ARG A 34 -15.82 2.39 -17.97
CA ARG A 34 -16.41 1.28 -18.71
C ARG A 34 -15.34 0.19 -18.88
N LEU A 35 -15.43 -0.82 -18.03
CA LEU A 35 -14.47 -1.92 -17.95
C LEU A 35 -15.07 -3.13 -18.68
N ASP A 36 -14.33 -3.69 -19.63
CA ASP A 36 -14.64 -5.00 -20.18
C ASP A 36 -14.01 -6.09 -19.31
N GLU A 37 -14.81 -6.65 -18.42
CA GLU A 37 -14.36 -7.69 -17.47
C GLU A 37 -13.87 -8.94 -18.20
N THR A 38 -14.42 -9.25 -19.39
CA THR A 38 -14.02 -10.44 -20.17
C THR A 38 -12.61 -10.32 -20.71
N VAL A 39 -12.15 -9.10 -21.00
CA VAL A 39 -10.79 -8.83 -21.43
C VAL A 39 -9.80 -9.07 -20.30
N LEU A 40 -10.17 -8.70 -19.05
CA LEU A 40 -9.30 -8.91 -17.89
C LEU A 40 -9.06 -10.39 -17.56
N GLU A 41 -10.01 -11.26 -17.89
CA GLU A 41 -9.88 -12.71 -17.69
C GLU A 41 -8.74 -13.34 -18.50
N LYS A 42 -8.30 -12.68 -19.58
CA LYS A 42 -7.17 -13.12 -20.41
C LYS A 42 -5.83 -12.96 -19.69
N TYR A 43 -5.74 -12.09 -18.68
CA TYR A 43 -4.51 -11.79 -17.96
C TYR A 43 -4.43 -12.63 -16.68
N LYS A 44 -3.71 -13.75 -16.74
CA LYS A 44 -3.62 -14.73 -15.63
C LYS A 44 -2.89 -14.18 -14.41
N LYS A 45 -2.01 -13.19 -14.60
CA LYS A 45 -1.22 -12.58 -13.54
C LYS A 45 -1.98 -11.56 -12.72
N ILE A 46 -3.14 -11.10 -13.18
CA ILE A 46 -4.01 -10.22 -12.40
C ILE A 46 -4.62 -11.03 -11.25
N ALA A 47 -4.25 -10.68 -10.02
CA ALA A 47 -4.79 -11.28 -8.82
C ALA A 47 -6.10 -10.59 -8.42
N TYR A 48 -6.08 -9.25 -8.33
CA TYR A 48 -7.25 -8.47 -7.94
C TYR A 48 -7.38 -7.19 -8.76
N VAL A 49 -8.63 -6.75 -8.93
CA VAL A 49 -8.99 -5.47 -9.55
C VAL A 49 -9.86 -4.68 -8.58
N TYR A 50 -9.41 -3.51 -8.19
CA TYR A 50 -10.09 -2.60 -7.29
C TYR A 50 -10.59 -1.38 -8.06
N ILE A 51 -11.92 -1.22 -8.14
CA ILE A 51 -12.57 -0.16 -8.91
C ILE A 51 -13.18 0.85 -7.93
N TYR A 52 -12.64 2.06 -7.92
CA TYR A 52 -13.07 3.14 -7.03
C TYR A 52 -14.03 4.11 -7.72
N GLN A 53 -14.76 4.89 -6.92
CA GLN A 53 -15.81 5.80 -7.39
C GLN A 53 -16.87 5.09 -8.23
N SER A 54 -17.15 3.85 -7.91
CA SER A 54 -18.22 3.10 -8.55
C SER A 54 -19.59 3.57 -8.06
N PRO A 55 -20.63 3.57 -8.91
CA PRO A 55 -22.00 3.81 -8.48
C PRO A 55 -22.54 2.72 -7.56
N ILE A 56 -21.94 1.53 -7.58
CA ILE A 56 -22.29 0.38 -6.76
C ILE A 56 -21.15 -0.03 -5.86
N GLU A 57 -21.47 -0.72 -4.76
CA GLU A 57 -20.52 -1.39 -3.89
C GLU A 57 -20.79 -2.89 -4.00
N GLU A 58 -19.94 -3.60 -4.71
CA GLU A 58 -20.16 -5.01 -5.05
C GLU A 58 -18.83 -5.75 -5.12
N GLN A 59 -18.84 -6.99 -4.62
CA GLN A 59 -17.81 -7.96 -4.92
C GLN A 59 -18.34 -8.96 -5.92
N LYS A 60 -17.91 -8.90 -7.18
CA LYS A 60 -18.31 -9.87 -8.17
C LYS A 60 -17.59 -11.19 -7.94
N LYS A 61 -18.40 -12.24 -7.69
CA LYS A 61 -17.96 -13.61 -7.42
C LYS A 61 -17.36 -14.38 -8.61
N ARG A 62 -17.30 -13.84 -9.79
CA ARG A 62 -16.59 -14.47 -10.91
C ARG A 62 -15.09 -14.47 -10.57
N ASN A 63 -14.63 -15.57 -9.98
CA ASN A 63 -13.28 -15.80 -9.44
C ASN A 63 -12.84 -14.88 -8.30
N ASN A 64 -13.74 -14.20 -7.56
CA ASN A 64 -13.47 -13.33 -6.40
C ASN A 64 -12.40 -12.25 -6.61
N LYS A 65 -12.24 -11.73 -7.83
CA LYS A 65 -11.11 -10.89 -8.19
C LYS A 65 -11.44 -9.42 -8.40
N ILE A 66 -12.72 -9.05 -8.59
CA ILE A 66 -13.13 -7.68 -8.91
C ILE A 66 -13.96 -7.12 -7.77
N PHE A 67 -13.50 -5.97 -7.25
CA PHE A 67 -14.13 -5.26 -6.14
C PHE A 67 -14.52 -3.86 -6.57
N TYR A 68 -15.77 -3.50 -6.36
CA TYR A 68 -16.31 -2.17 -6.63
C TYR A 68 -16.51 -1.42 -5.33
N PHE A 69 -16.00 -0.19 -5.25
CA PHE A 69 -16.11 0.68 -4.09
C PHE A 69 -16.71 2.02 -4.48
N LYS A 70 -17.74 2.45 -3.77
CA LYS A 70 -18.33 3.80 -3.93
C LYS A 70 -17.35 4.90 -3.50
N LYS A 71 -16.52 4.61 -2.51
CA LYS A 71 -15.58 5.59 -1.96
C LYS A 71 -14.48 5.94 -2.96
N ASN A 72 -14.09 7.21 -2.94
CA ASN A 72 -12.88 7.66 -3.58
C ASN A 72 -11.67 7.23 -2.73
N GLN A 73 -10.62 6.72 -3.37
CA GLN A 73 -9.30 6.64 -2.71
C GLN A 73 -8.61 8.01 -2.88
N THR A 74 -9.02 8.96 -2.07
CA THR A 74 -8.32 10.23 -1.96
C THR A 74 -7.05 10.07 -1.14
N PHE A 75 -6.15 11.03 -1.28
CA PHE A 75 -4.94 11.13 -0.45
C PHE A 75 -5.27 11.17 1.05
N GLU A 76 -6.47 11.65 1.42
CA GLU A 76 -7.00 11.68 2.79
C GLU A 76 -7.20 10.30 3.42
N CYS A 77 -7.31 9.25 2.59
CA CYS A 77 -7.42 7.87 3.07
C CYS A 77 -6.05 7.23 3.34
N VAL A 78 -4.95 7.87 2.92
CA VAL A 78 -3.61 7.33 3.09
C VAL A 78 -3.22 7.39 4.56
N GLY A 79 -2.77 6.24 5.09
CA GLY A 79 -2.36 6.13 6.49
C GLY A 79 -3.49 6.14 7.51
N LYS A 80 -4.76 6.12 7.08
CA LYS A 80 -5.90 6.00 7.99
C LYS A 80 -5.92 4.61 8.62
N ILE A 81 -5.96 4.58 9.94
CA ILE A 81 -5.98 3.36 10.74
C ILE A 81 -7.36 3.20 11.36
N THR A 82 -8.03 2.11 11.03
CA THR A 82 -9.36 1.73 11.55
C THR A 82 -9.42 0.22 11.75
N LYS A 83 -10.45 -0.28 12.44
CA LYS A 83 -10.71 -1.74 12.58
C LYS A 83 -10.71 -2.49 11.24
N HIS A 84 -11.19 -1.84 10.18
CA HIS A 84 -11.29 -2.42 8.84
C HIS A 84 -9.95 -2.47 8.09
N THR A 85 -8.91 -1.81 8.59
CA THR A 85 -7.55 -1.85 7.99
C THR A 85 -6.65 -2.88 8.66
N PHE A 86 -7.15 -3.61 9.65
CA PHE A 86 -6.39 -4.66 10.31
C PHE A 86 -6.23 -5.89 9.43
N SER A 87 -5.06 -6.50 9.49
CA SER A 87 -4.74 -7.72 8.76
C SER A 87 -4.35 -8.83 9.74
N MET A 88 -5.19 -9.86 9.80
CA MET A 88 -4.97 -11.02 10.69
C MET A 88 -4.26 -12.17 9.98
N SER A 89 -3.67 -11.96 8.80
CA SER A 89 -2.89 -13.00 8.14
C SER A 89 -1.60 -13.29 8.90
N ALA A 90 -1.22 -14.56 8.99
CA ALA A 90 0.01 -15.00 9.66
C ALA A 90 1.25 -14.30 9.09
N SER A 91 1.30 -14.10 7.77
CA SER A 91 2.39 -13.39 7.11
C SER A 91 2.48 -11.92 7.54
N HIS A 92 1.34 -11.22 7.70
CA HIS A 92 1.33 -9.84 8.18
C HIS A 92 1.80 -9.74 9.64
N VAL A 93 1.29 -10.62 10.50
CA VAL A 93 1.69 -10.67 11.91
C VAL A 93 3.18 -10.93 12.04
N PHE A 94 3.71 -11.94 11.34
CA PHE A 94 5.14 -12.24 11.34
C PHE A 94 5.99 -11.06 10.83
N LEU A 95 5.54 -10.40 9.76
CA LEU A 95 6.21 -9.22 9.24
C LEU A 95 6.26 -8.10 10.29
N SER A 96 5.15 -7.86 11.00
CA SER A 96 5.01 -6.79 11.98
C SER A 96 5.91 -6.93 13.21
N PHE A 97 6.33 -8.15 13.56
CA PHE A 97 7.31 -8.38 14.63
C PHE A 97 8.71 -7.83 14.29
N HIS A 98 9.08 -7.82 13.02
CA HIS A 98 10.45 -7.56 12.60
C HIS A 98 10.60 -6.27 11.80
N TYR A 99 9.54 -5.83 11.11
CA TYR A 99 9.60 -4.75 10.14
C TYR A 99 8.36 -3.86 10.18
N ASN A 100 8.49 -2.69 9.57
CA ASN A 100 7.34 -1.85 9.29
C ASN A 100 6.45 -2.52 8.24
N SER A 101 5.24 -2.90 8.62
CA SER A 101 4.31 -3.66 7.77
C SER A 101 3.82 -2.87 6.54
N CYS A 102 3.95 -1.55 6.55
CA CYS A 102 3.58 -0.70 5.41
C CYS A 102 4.72 -0.49 4.42
N LEU A 103 5.96 -0.30 4.90
CA LEU A 103 7.07 0.20 4.07
C LEU A 103 8.13 -0.85 3.72
N TYR A 104 8.22 -1.95 4.49
CA TYR A 104 9.27 -2.94 4.29
C TYR A 104 9.27 -3.53 2.88
N LYS A 105 10.42 -3.44 2.21
CA LYS A 105 10.64 -3.91 0.84
C LYS A 105 9.63 -3.38 -0.18
N LYS A 106 9.07 -2.20 0.05
CA LYS A 106 8.24 -1.51 -0.93
C LYS A 106 9.06 -0.51 -1.72
N LEU A 107 8.77 -0.47 -3.00
CA LEU A 107 9.20 0.56 -3.92
C LEU A 107 7.95 1.16 -4.55
N TYR A 108 7.88 2.47 -4.54
CA TYR A 108 6.82 3.26 -5.16
C TYR A 108 7.40 4.09 -6.29
N VAL A 109 6.71 4.12 -7.41
CA VAL A 109 7.01 5.00 -8.54
C VAL A 109 5.75 5.81 -8.83
N ASP A 110 5.87 7.12 -8.86
CA ASP A 110 4.74 7.99 -9.17
C ASP A 110 4.54 8.22 -10.67
N THR A 111 3.57 9.07 -11.01
CA THR A 111 3.23 9.39 -12.42
C THR A 111 4.32 10.17 -13.14
N ASN A 112 5.24 10.82 -12.42
CA ASN A 112 6.37 11.55 -12.97
C ASN A 112 7.63 10.68 -13.03
N GLY A 113 7.55 9.41 -12.59
CA GLY A 113 8.69 8.50 -12.53
C GLY A 113 9.53 8.63 -11.27
N GLU A 114 9.14 9.45 -10.29
CA GLU A 114 9.89 9.62 -9.04
C GLU A 114 9.77 8.39 -8.14
N ILE A 115 10.90 7.91 -7.64
CA ILE A 115 11.04 6.69 -6.85
C ILE A 115 11.07 7.01 -5.35
N GLY A 116 10.31 6.26 -4.55
CA GLY A 116 10.31 6.32 -3.09
C GLY A 116 9.80 5.02 -2.46
N ASN A 117 9.66 4.99 -1.14
CA ASN A 117 8.99 3.89 -0.45
C ASN A 117 7.46 4.01 -0.49
N CYS A 118 6.96 5.24 -0.53
CA CYS A 118 5.55 5.59 -0.45
C CYS A 118 5.35 6.96 -1.14
N PRO A 119 4.15 7.29 -1.61
CA PRO A 119 3.85 8.62 -2.16
C PRO A 119 4.32 9.79 -1.29
N SER A 120 4.24 9.62 0.04
CA SER A 120 4.50 10.68 1.03
C SER A 120 5.87 10.59 1.69
N THR A 121 6.79 9.76 1.17
CA THR A 121 8.18 9.69 1.64
C THR A 121 9.12 10.48 0.74
N GLU A 122 10.36 10.63 1.20
CA GLU A 122 11.47 11.17 0.42
C GLU A 122 11.60 10.45 -0.93
N LYS A 123 12.03 11.20 -1.95
CA LYS A 123 12.32 10.68 -3.29
C LYS A 123 13.81 10.41 -3.47
N PHE A 124 14.13 9.38 -4.22
CA PHE A 124 15.49 8.83 -4.35
C PHE A 124 15.97 8.77 -5.82
N GLY A 125 15.35 9.56 -6.66
CA GLY A 125 15.67 9.65 -8.08
C GLY A 125 14.46 9.39 -8.98
N ASN A 126 14.69 9.37 -10.28
CA ASN A 126 13.67 9.12 -11.28
C ASN A 126 13.97 7.83 -12.04
N ILE A 127 12.94 7.05 -12.37
CA ILE A 127 13.06 5.76 -13.06
C ILE A 127 13.66 5.91 -14.48
N SER A 128 13.54 7.11 -15.09
CA SER A 128 14.16 7.40 -16.39
C SER A 128 15.66 7.64 -16.32
N ASP A 129 16.18 7.99 -15.15
CA ASP A 129 17.57 8.37 -14.95
C ASP A 129 18.41 7.27 -14.29
N LEU A 130 17.75 6.25 -13.73
CA LEU A 130 18.38 5.15 -13.00
C LEU A 130 18.29 3.86 -13.79
N THR A 131 19.37 3.11 -13.76
CA THR A 131 19.39 1.72 -14.24
C THR A 131 18.65 0.77 -13.29
N ALA A 132 18.27 -0.40 -13.78
CA ALA A 132 17.63 -1.43 -12.95
C ALA A 132 18.52 -1.84 -11.74
N ASP A 133 19.84 -1.90 -11.93
CA ASP A 133 20.78 -2.24 -10.86
C ASP A 133 20.85 -1.16 -9.80
N GLU A 134 20.88 0.12 -10.17
CA GLU A 134 20.82 1.23 -9.23
C GLU A 134 19.54 1.25 -8.43
N ILE A 135 18.39 0.95 -9.06
CA ILE A 135 17.09 0.80 -8.37
C ILE A 135 17.14 -0.36 -7.38
N CYS A 136 17.71 -1.50 -7.74
CA CYS A 136 17.89 -2.64 -6.83
C CYS A 136 18.80 -2.29 -5.64
N GLN A 137 19.85 -1.48 -5.85
CA GLN A 137 20.77 -1.03 -4.81
C GLN A 137 20.12 -0.10 -3.78
N LEU A 138 18.94 0.51 -4.07
CA LEU A 138 18.18 1.27 -3.08
C LEU A 138 17.84 0.44 -1.84
N SER A 139 17.68 -0.87 -1.97
CA SER A 139 17.46 -1.77 -0.82
C SER A 139 18.63 -1.82 0.17
N GLY A 140 19.84 -1.45 -0.25
CA GLY A 140 21.03 -1.27 0.60
C GLY A 140 21.24 0.17 1.08
N ASN A 141 20.49 1.14 0.58
CA ASN A 141 20.62 2.53 0.96
C ASN A 141 19.96 2.77 2.33
N THR A 142 20.74 3.19 3.31
CA THR A 142 20.28 3.40 4.69
C THR A 142 19.21 4.49 4.84
N ARG A 143 19.24 5.53 4.01
CA ARG A 143 18.17 6.56 3.99
C ARG A 143 16.87 6.00 3.45
N PHE A 144 16.94 5.21 2.37
CA PHE A 144 15.78 4.58 1.76
C PHE A 144 15.13 3.56 2.71
N THR A 145 15.94 2.78 3.41
CA THR A 145 15.48 1.70 4.30
C THR A 145 15.24 2.14 5.75
N LYS A 146 15.53 3.41 6.09
CA LYS A 146 15.48 3.94 7.46
C LYS A 146 14.19 3.57 8.21
N LEU A 147 13.04 3.63 7.54
CA LEU A 147 11.73 3.38 8.16
C LEU A 147 11.34 1.90 8.15
N TRP A 148 12.06 1.04 7.45
CA TRP A 148 11.74 -0.39 7.32
C TRP A 148 11.81 -1.16 8.65
N TYR A 149 12.69 -0.72 9.55
CA TYR A 149 12.99 -1.39 10.81
C TYR A 149 12.31 -0.73 12.03
N ILE A 150 11.40 0.20 11.79
CA ILE A 150 10.58 0.80 12.85
C ILE A 150 9.33 -0.06 13.04
N THR A 151 9.38 -0.95 14.02
CA THR A 151 8.23 -1.78 14.41
C THR A 151 7.35 -1.05 15.42
N LYS A 152 6.12 -1.52 15.57
CA LYS A 152 5.15 -0.97 16.54
C LYS A 152 5.63 -1.05 17.99
N ASP A 153 6.50 -1.99 18.34
CA ASP A 153 7.08 -2.11 19.68
C ASP A 153 8.00 -0.94 20.06
N ARG A 154 8.44 -0.15 19.07
CA ARG A 154 9.27 1.03 19.27
C ARG A 154 8.50 2.34 19.21
N ILE A 155 7.21 2.30 18.83
CA ILE A 155 6.40 3.50 18.61
C ILE A 155 5.62 3.82 19.89
N GLU A 156 5.72 5.07 20.33
CA GLU A 156 4.97 5.60 21.47
C GLU A 156 3.48 5.28 21.35
N VAL A 157 2.85 4.91 22.46
CA VAL A 157 1.46 4.46 22.54
C VAL A 157 1.23 3.12 21.82
N CYS A 158 1.78 2.93 20.60
CA CYS A 158 1.55 1.70 19.84
C CYS A 158 2.21 0.48 20.48
N LYS A 159 3.33 0.65 21.18
CA LYS A 159 4.03 -0.44 21.92
C LYS A 159 3.13 -1.11 22.97
N ASP A 160 2.19 -0.35 23.52
CA ASP A 160 1.25 -0.82 24.55
C ASP A 160 -0.11 -1.25 23.96
N CYS A 161 -0.29 -1.14 22.62
CA CYS A 161 -1.53 -1.45 21.92
C CYS A 161 -1.66 -2.95 21.65
N GLU A 162 -2.81 -3.53 21.99
CA GLU A 162 -3.14 -4.94 21.73
C GLU A 162 -3.21 -5.27 20.23
N PHE A 163 -3.52 -4.28 19.39
CA PHE A 163 -3.64 -4.44 17.94
C PHE A 163 -2.33 -4.25 17.18
N ARG A 164 -1.20 -4.01 17.85
CA ARG A 164 0.06 -3.58 17.19
C ARG A 164 0.55 -4.51 16.08
N TYR A 165 0.34 -5.81 16.21
CA TYR A 165 0.83 -6.78 15.22
C TYR A 165 -0.14 -7.07 14.07
N ILE A 166 -1.39 -6.66 14.20
CA ILE A 166 -2.38 -6.77 13.12
C ILE A 166 -2.67 -5.42 12.43
N CYS A 167 -2.16 -4.33 13.01
CA CYS A 167 -2.35 -2.97 12.55
C CYS A 167 -1.29 -2.58 11.52
N THR A 168 -1.70 -1.96 10.42
CA THR A 168 -0.77 -1.35 9.46
C THR A 168 -0.17 -0.08 10.03
N ASP A 169 1.16 0.04 10.04
CA ASP A 169 1.84 1.23 10.51
C ASP A 169 2.03 2.27 9.40
N CYS A 170 1.75 3.54 9.69
CA CYS A 170 2.06 4.65 8.80
C CYS A 170 3.12 5.57 9.44
N ARG A 171 4.31 5.65 8.81
CA ARG A 171 5.40 6.55 9.27
C ARG A 171 5.46 7.87 8.51
N CYS A 172 4.57 8.07 7.53
CA CYS A 172 4.51 9.33 6.77
C CYS A 172 3.65 10.40 7.47
N PHE A 173 2.65 9.96 8.25
CA PHE A 173 1.75 10.84 9.00
C PHE A 173 1.84 10.47 10.48
N ILE A 174 2.67 11.19 11.21
CA ILE A 174 2.95 10.98 12.64
C ILE A 174 2.57 12.21 13.44
N THR A 175 2.35 12.05 14.73
CA THR A 175 1.87 13.12 15.61
C THR A 175 2.92 14.18 15.88
N ASP A 176 4.20 13.78 15.97
CA ASP A 176 5.35 14.68 16.10
C ASP A 176 6.38 14.37 14.99
N GLU A 177 6.53 15.28 14.03
CA GLU A 177 7.44 15.11 12.88
C GLU A 177 8.92 15.07 13.28
N LYS A 178 9.27 15.58 14.47
CA LYS A 178 10.63 15.54 15.00
C LYS A 178 10.97 14.20 15.66
N ASN A 179 9.94 13.42 16.02
CA ASN A 179 10.09 12.12 16.65
C ASN A 179 9.53 11.01 15.74
N ILE A 180 10.42 10.32 15.01
CA ILE A 180 10.04 9.22 14.11
C ILE A 180 9.37 8.04 14.82
N TYR A 181 9.39 7.99 16.13
CA TYR A 181 8.73 6.98 16.97
C TYR A 181 7.39 7.45 17.53
N SER A 182 6.92 8.62 17.18
CA SER A 182 5.61 9.11 17.62
C SER A 182 4.45 8.31 16.99
N LYS A 183 3.28 8.33 17.66
CA LYS A 183 2.07 7.63 17.21
C LYS A 183 1.66 8.07 15.79
N PRO A 184 1.12 7.19 14.93
CA PRO A 184 0.50 7.61 13.67
C PRO A 184 -0.62 8.62 13.90
N LYS A 185 -0.57 9.77 13.21
CA LYS A 185 -1.53 10.87 13.36
C LYS A 185 -2.98 10.45 13.06
N ASN A 186 -3.15 9.55 12.10
CA ASN A 186 -4.46 9.08 11.63
C ASN A 186 -4.99 7.85 12.40
N CYS A 187 -4.39 7.55 13.57
CA CYS A 187 -4.86 6.51 14.48
C CYS A 187 -5.61 7.17 15.66
N LYS A 188 -6.92 6.97 15.70
CA LYS A 188 -7.79 7.49 16.77
C LYS A 188 -8.04 6.47 17.90
N TYR A 189 -7.29 5.37 17.93
CA TYR A 189 -7.42 4.38 19.00
C TYR A 189 -6.58 4.75 20.22
N ASN A 190 -7.20 4.71 21.39
CA ASN A 190 -6.53 4.86 22.69
C ASN A 190 -6.41 3.47 23.36
N PRO A 191 -5.23 2.83 23.39
CA PRO A 191 -5.08 1.51 23.98
C PRO A 191 -5.22 1.49 25.51
N TYR A 192 -5.02 2.62 26.17
CA TYR A 192 -5.13 2.70 27.63
C TYR A 192 -6.59 2.74 28.12
N GLN A 193 -7.51 3.13 27.25
CA GLN A 193 -8.95 3.16 27.51
C GLN A 193 -9.70 2.10 26.68
N ALA A 194 -9.00 1.41 25.76
CA ALA A 194 -9.55 0.45 24.82
C ALA A 194 -10.69 1.05 23.93
N GLU A 195 -10.56 2.34 23.56
CA GLU A 195 -11.62 3.08 22.87
C GLU A 195 -11.11 3.74 21.58
N TRP A 196 -12.03 3.90 20.61
CA TRP A 196 -11.82 4.69 19.41
C TRP A 196 -12.42 6.09 19.65
N GLU A 197 -11.55 7.11 19.56
CA GLU A 197 -12.00 8.51 19.56
C GLU A 197 -12.80 8.80 18.26
N GLU A 198 -13.85 9.59 18.36
CA GLU A 198 -14.68 10.01 17.23
C GLU A 198 -13.97 10.97 16.23
#